data_1ac57772ea934e33b1112eb3a82c0b77
#
_entry.id   1ac57772ea934e33b1112eb3a82c0b77
#
_cell.length_a   1.000
_cell.length_b   1.000
_cell.length_c   1.000
_cell.angle_alpha   90.00
_cell.angle_beta   90.00
_cell.angle_gamma   90.00
#
_symmetry.space_group_name_H-M   'P 1'
#
loop_
_entity.id
_entity.type
_entity.pdbx_description
1 polymer ?
#
loop_
_entity_poly.entity_id
_entity_poly.type
_entity_poly.pdbx_seq_one_letter_code
_entity_poly.pdbx_strand_id
1 'polypeptide(L)'
;MTDDADLEDSQVTAEVTADDVDVETSLRPKSLTDFIGQPRVREQLQLVLTGAKLRGGTPDHILMSGPPGLGKTSMAMIIAQELGTSLRLTSGPALERAGDLAAMLSNLVEGDVLFIDEIHRIARPAEEMLYLAMEDFRVDVVVGKGPGATSIPLEVAPFTLVGATTRSGALTGPLRDRFGFVAHMDFYEPQELQRILVRSAGILGVPIDAAGCAEIAGRSRGTPRIANRLLRRVRDYAEVRGDGTVTKQTAQEALVVYDVDQLGLDRLDRAVLSALIRSFGGGPVGVSTLAVAVGEEPSTVEEVCEPFLVRAGMVARTPRGRVATAAAWQHLGLVPPPDLAIGGISVRTNEAQQGLFE
;
A
#
# COMPACT_ATOMS: atom_id res chain seq x y z
N MET A 1 6.29 -1.94 -25.21
CA MET A 1 6.46 -0.53 -24.85
C MET A 1 5.11 0.19 -24.74
N THR A 2 4.07 -0.51 -24.23
CA THR A 2 2.70 0.02 -24.04
C THR A 2 2.17 -0.26 -22.63
N ASP A 3 2.92 -0.96 -21.78
CA ASP A 3 2.41 -1.47 -20.50
C ASP A 3 2.49 -0.48 -19.33
N ASP A 4 3.43 0.48 -19.33
CA ASP A 4 3.51 1.51 -18.27
C ASP A 4 2.44 2.62 -18.41
N ALA A 5 1.96 2.88 -19.63
CA ALA A 5 1.04 3.99 -19.90
C ALA A 5 -0.37 3.79 -19.30
N ASP A 6 -0.87 2.54 -19.23
CA ASP A 6 -2.23 2.26 -18.71
C ASP A 6 -2.28 2.26 -17.17
N LEU A 7 -1.16 1.96 -16.48
CA LEU A 7 -1.06 2.10 -15.03
C LEU A 7 -0.88 3.55 -14.59
N GLU A 8 -0.19 4.37 -15.40
CA GLU A 8 -0.04 5.81 -15.15
C GLU A 8 -1.39 6.55 -15.25
N ASP A 9 -2.36 6.04 -16.02
CA ASP A 9 -3.69 6.62 -16.15
C ASP A 9 -4.69 6.20 -15.05
N SER A 10 -4.42 5.14 -14.29
CA SER A 10 -5.32 4.71 -13.21
C SER A 10 -5.27 5.65 -12.02
N GLN A 11 -6.38 6.34 -11.74
CA GLN A 11 -6.49 7.27 -10.60
C GLN A 11 -6.68 6.56 -9.25
N VAL A 12 -6.91 5.26 -9.24
CA VAL A 12 -7.15 4.47 -8.04
C VAL A 12 -6.10 3.38 -7.78
N THR A 13 -4.96 3.41 -8.50
CA THR A 13 -3.81 2.60 -8.15
C THR A 13 -3.20 3.07 -6.83
N ALA A 14 -2.78 2.14 -5.99
CA ALA A 14 -2.07 2.46 -4.75
C ALA A 14 -0.56 2.65 -4.96
N GLU A 15 -0.05 2.46 -6.18
CA GLU A 15 1.33 2.71 -6.56
C GLU A 15 1.63 4.21 -6.70
N VAL A 16 2.90 4.57 -6.55
CA VAL A 16 3.36 5.97 -6.68
C VAL A 16 3.46 6.33 -8.14
N THR A 17 2.77 7.39 -8.56
CA THR A 17 2.94 7.99 -9.88
C THR A 17 3.85 9.22 -9.80
N ALA A 18 4.39 9.67 -10.94
CA ALA A 18 5.26 10.85 -10.98
C ALA A 18 4.58 12.10 -10.40
N ASP A 19 3.28 12.28 -10.67
CA ASP A 19 2.46 13.40 -10.15
C ASP A 19 2.26 13.37 -8.63
N ASP A 20 2.46 12.19 -7.98
CA ASP A 20 2.26 12.06 -6.54
C ASP A 20 3.46 12.59 -5.73
N VAL A 21 4.68 12.52 -6.28
CA VAL A 21 5.92 12.73 -5.52
C VAL A 21 6.00 14.13 -4.89
N ASP A 22 5.72 15.18 -5.65
CA ASP A 22 5.85 16.55 -5.17
C ASP A 22 4.72 16.94 -4.20
N VAL A 23 3.50 16.52 -4.50
CA VAL A 23 2.32 16.90 -3.69
C VAL A 23 2.23 16.04 -2.42
N GLU A 24 2.52 14.74 -2.49
CA GLU A 24 2.55 13.89 -1.29
C GLU A 24 3.47 14.42 -0.22
N THR A 25 4.61 15.02 -0.59
CA THR A 25 5.55 15.58 0.37
C THR A 25 4.93 16.71 1.21
N SER A 26 4.12 17.58 0.59
CA SER A 26 3.43 18.67 1.30
C SER A 26 2.28 18.18 2.18
N LEU A 27 1.63 17.10 1.79
CA LEU A 27 0.48 16.52 2.49
C LEU A 27 0.86 15.56 3.62
N ARG A 28 2.15 15.17 3.74
CA ARG A 28 2.59 14.23 4.78
C ARG A 28 2.39 14.81 6.19
N PRO A 29 1.86 14.01 7.13
CA PRO A 29 1.84 14.38 8.54
C PRO A 29 3.26 14.47 9.10
N LYS A 30 3.48 15.41 10.01
CA LYS A 30 4.82 15.67 10.59
C LYS A 30 5.00 15.08 11.99
N SER A 31 3.94 14.64 12.64
CA SER A 31 3.99 14.06 14.00
C SER A 31 3.04 12.88 14.12
N LEU A 32 3.20 12.07 15.18
CA LEU A 32 2.26 11.00 15.51
C LEU A 32 0.86 11.54 15.81
N THR A 33 0.75 12.77 16.34
CA THR A 33 -0.54 13.42 16.62
C THR A 33 -1.26 13.84 15.34
N ASP A 34 -0.52 14.24 14.31
CA ASP A 34 -1.06 14.64 13.01
C ASP A 34 -1.42 13.44 12.12
N PHE A 35 -0.89 12.27 12.46
CA PHE A 35 -1.13 11.05 11.70
C PHE A 35 -2.53 10.52 11.99
N ILE A 36 -3.43 10.62 11.03
CA ILE A 36 -4.82 10.17 11.14
C ILE A 36 -4.88 8.66 10.87
N GLY A 37 -5.72 7.96 11.64
CA GLY A 37 -5.90 6.51 11.52
C GLY A 37 -4.82 5.70 12.24
N GLN A 38 -4.83 4.39 12.02
CA GLN A 38 -3.91 3.44 12.61
C GLN A 38 -3.75 3.55 14.15
N PRO A 39 -4.84 3.66 14.94
CA PRO A 39 -4.75 4.04 16.36
C PRO A 39 -3.87 3.11 17.16
N ARG A 40 -3.98 1.80 16.91
CA ARG A 40 -3.17 0.77 17.59
C ARG A 40 -1.68 0.89 17.27
N VAL A 41 -1.33 1.07 16.01
CA VAL A 41 0.07 1.23 15.58
C VAL A 41 0.66 2.49 16.18
N ARG A 42 -0.08 3.61 16.17
CA ARG A 42 0.34 4.88 16.76
C ARG A 42 0.61 4.77 18.25
N GLU A 43 -0.30 4.14 19.00
CA GLU A 43 -0.14 3.92 20.43
C GLU A 43 1.09 3.08 20.73
N GLN A 44 1.26 1.96 20.03
CA GLN A 44 2.41 1.07 20.19
C GLN A 44 3.74 1.78 19.85
N LEU A 45 3.79 2.52 18.74
CA LEU A 45 4.97 3.31 18.37
C LEU A 45 5.27 4.38 19.40
N GLN A 46 4.27 5.09 19.91
CA GLN A 46 4.46 6.08 20.99
C GLN A 46 5.14 5.46 22.22
N LEU A 47 4.73 4.24 22.62
CA LEU A 47 5.34 3.52 23.75
C LEU A 47 6.79 3.12 23.44
N VAL A 48 7.06 2.57 22.25
CA VAL A 48 8.40 2.14 21.83
C VAL A 48 9.36 3.34 21.80
N LEU A 49 8.95 4.44 21.17
CA LEU A 49 9.78 5.63 21.02
C LEU A 49 10.00 6.35 22.36
N THR A 50 8.95 6.47 23.18
CA THR A 50 9.07 7.09 24.52
C THR A 50 9.96 6.23 25.42
N GLY A 51 9.80 4.91 25.39
CA GLY A 51 10.64 3.98 26.16
C GLY A 51 12.12 4.06 25.78
N ALA A 52 12.43 4.18 24.48
CA ALA A 52 13.80 4.37 24.02
C ALA A 52 14.40 5.69 24.51
N LYS A 53 13.66 6.80 24.36
CA LYS A 53 14.08 8.12 24.87
C LYS A 53 14.36 8.12 26.38
N LEU A 54 13.52 7.47 27.19
CA LEU A 54 13.69 7.38 28.64
C LEU A 54 14.95 6.57 29.03
N ARG A 55 15.33 5.58 28.23
CA ARG A 55 16.54 4.77 28.43
C ARG A 55 17.80 5.44 27.86
N GLY A 56 17.67 6.51 27.09
CA GLY A 56 18.79 7.20 26.41
C GLY A 56 19.45 6.34 25.33
N GLY A 57 18.69 5.46 24.66
CA GLY A 57 19.19 4.58 23.63
C GLY A 57 18.32 4.58 22.36
N THR A 58 18.76 3.85 21.35
CA THR A 58 17.99 3.63 20.11
C THR A 58 16.83 2.65 20.38
N PRO A 59 15.67 2.87 19.76
CA PRO A 59 14.59 1.88 19.78
C PRO A 59 14.97 0.62 18.99
N ASP A 60 14.27 -0.47 19.27
CA ASP A 60 14.38 -1.68 18.48
C ASP A 60 14.09 -1.42 17.00
N HIS A 61 14.60 -2.27 16.12
CA HIS A 61 14.28 -2.23 14.70
C HIS A 61 12.80 -2.48 14.47
N ILE A 62 12.21 -1.74 13.52
CA ILE A 62 10.77 -1.68 13.28
C ILE A 62 10.45 -2.21 11.88
N LEU A 63 9.55 -3.17 11.78
CA LEU A 63 9.00 -3.63 10.50
C LEU A 63 7.58 -3.09 10.32
N MET A 64 7.35 -2.37 9.24
CA MET A 64 6.01 -1.93 8.83
C MET A 64 5.51 -2.80 7.68
N SER A 65 4.41 -3.50 7.89
CA SER A 65 3.78 -4.34 6.86
C SER A 65 2.39 -3.84 6.54
N GLY A 66 1.99 -3.99 5.30
CA GLY A 66 0.64 -3.63 4.85
C GLY A 66 0.62 -3.16 3.40
N PRO A 67 -0.56 -3.05 2.81
CA PRO A 67 -0.76 -2.61 1.43
C PRO A 67 -0.04 -1.30 1.09
N PRO A 68 0.22 -1.01 -0.20
CA PRO A 68 0.83 0.25 -0.61
C PRO A 68 -0.09 1.45 -0.30
N GLY A 69 0.48 2.65 -0.18
CA GLY A 69 -0.29 3.90 -0.02
C GLY A 69 -0.91 4.15 1.36
N LEU A 70 -0.63 3.31 2.38
CA LEU A 70 -1.17 3.45 3.74
C LEU A 70 -0.35 4.36 4.67
N GLY A 71 0.79 4.91 4.20
CA GLY A 71 1.58 5.86 4.96
C GLY A 71 2.82 5.28 5.66
N LYS A 72 3.35 4.12 5.25
CA LYS A 72 4.57 3.50 5.83
C LYS A 72 5.77 4.46 5.80
N THR A 73 6.05 5.07 4.66
CA THR A 73 7.13 6.07 4.51
C THR A 73 6.90 7.31 5.37
N SER A 74 5.65 7.79 5.46
CA SER A 74 5.31 8.93 6.35
C SER A 74 5.56 8.59 7.82
N MET A 75 5.23 7.36 8.23
CA MET A 75 5.48 6.90 9.60
C MET A 75 6.99 6.81 9.90
N ALA A 76 7.81 6.36 8.95
CA ALA A 76 9.27 6.37 9.11
C ALA A 76 9.84 7.79 9.30
N MET A 77 9.32 8.76 8.54
CA MET A 77 9.69 10.18 8.71
C MET A 77 9.29 10.70 10.09
N ILE A 78 8.11 10.35 10.57
CA ILE A 78 7.63 10.73 11.91
C ILE A 78 8.51 10.10 12.98
N ILE A 79 8.89 8.83 12.85
CA ILE A 79 9.78 8.14 13.80
C ILE A 79 11.10 8.91 13.94
N ALA A 80 11.76 9.24 12.83
CA ALA A 80 13.00 10.01 12.87
C ALA A 80 12.81 11.40 13.50
N GLN A 81 11.73 12.09 13.18
CA GLN A 81 11.42 13.38 13.74
C GLN A 81 11.13 13.30 15.25
N GLU A 82 10.36 12.30 15.69
CA GLU A 82 10.10 12.06 17.12
C GLU A 82 11.38 11.73 17.89
N LEU A 83 12.31 11.00 17.29
CA LEU A 83 13.62 10.70 17.89
C LEU A 83 14.56 11.92 17.86
N GLY A 84 14.33 12.90 16.99
CA GLY A 84 15.20 14.05 16.80
C GLY A 84 16.49 13.70 16.04
N THR A 85 16.45 12.70 15.16
CA THR A 85 17.60 12.16 14.43
C THR A 85 17.39 12.27 12.92
N SER A 86 18.47 12.02 12.15
CA SER A 86 18.39 12.02 10.68
C SER A 86 17.71 10.77 10.14
N LEU A 87 17.03 10.93 9.01
CA LEU A 87 16.43 9.83 8.26
C LEU A 87 17.23 9.59 6.97
N ARG A 88 17.68 8.36 6.77
CA ARG A 88 18.23 7.88 5.51
C ARG A 88 17.22 7.00 4.81
N LEU A 89 16.90 7.35 3.56
CA LEU A 89 15.88 6.66 2.76
C LEU A 89 16.56 5.84 1.66
N THR A 90 16.13 4.59 1.53
CA THR A 90 16.49 3.72 0.40
C THR A 90 15.37 2.72 0.13
N SER A 91 15.56 1.87 -0.86
CA SER A 91 14.64 0.78 -1.19
C SER A 91 15.36 -0.55 -1.36
N GLY A 92 14.66 -1.67 -1.15
CA GLY A 92 15.21 -3.00 -1.38
C GLY A 92 15.83 -3.16 -2.78
N PRO A 93 15.13 -2.79 -3.87
CA PRO A 93 15.68 -2.85 -5.22
C PRO A 93 16.95 -2.02 -5.46
N ALA A 94 17.15 -0.94 -4.72
CA ALA A 94 18.36 -0.10 -4.82
C ALA A 94 19.60 -0.73 -4.14
N LEU A 95 19.41 -1.75 -3.33
CA LEU A 95 20.46 -2.47 -2.60
C LEU A 95 20.82 -3.79 -3.31
N GLU A 96 21.39 -3.67 -4.49
CA GLU A 96 21.75 -4.83 -5.33
C GLU A 96 23.00 -5.57 -4.82
N ARG A 97 23.92 -4.85 -4.18
CA ARG A 97 25.21 -5.38 -3.72
C ARG A 97 25.42 -5.07 -2.25
N ALA A 98 26.15 -5.95 -1.57
CA ALA A 98 26.58 -5.71 -0.19
C ALA A 98 27.33 -4.37 -0.03
N GLY A 99 28.12 -3.95 -1.04
CA GLY A 99 28.83 -2.68 -1.03
C GLY A 99 27.92 -1.45 -1.00
N ASP A 100 26.75 -1.51 -1.63
CA ASP A 100 25.78 -0.41 -1.63
C ASP A 100 25.25 -0.18 -0.20
N LEU A 101 24.91 -1.26 0.50
CA LEU A 101 24.49 -1.21 1.89
C LEU A 101 25.63 -0.79 2.83
N ALA A 102 26.86 -1.32 2.63
CA ALA A 102 28.03 -0.97 3.44
C ALA A 102 28.32 0.54 3.36
N ALA A 103 28.28 1.11 2.16
CA ALA A 103 28.48 2.56 1.97
C ALA A 103 27.42 3.40 2.69
N MET A 104 26.18 2.92 2.73
CA MET A 104 25.09 3.60 3.42
C MET A 104 25.27 3.51 4.94
N LEU A 105 25.55 2.31 5.46
CA LEU A 105 25.73 2.07 6.89
C LEU A 105 26.94 2.83 7.46
N SER A 106 28.04 2.95 6.70
CA SER A 106 29.24 3.69 7.13
C SER A 106 29.02 5.21 7.30
N ASN A 107 27.95 5.74 6.71
CA ASN A 107 27.60 7.16 6.81
C ASN A 107 26.51 7.44 7.86
N LEU A 108 26.09 6.44 8.63
CA LEU A 108 25.13 6.63 9.73
C LEU A 108 25.83 7.25 10.95
N VAL A 109 25.08 8.10 11.64
CA VAL A 109 25.46 8.66 12.93
C VAL A 109 24.62 8.00 14.00
N GLU A 110 25.12 7.95 15.23
CA GLU A 110 24.41 7.36 16.37
C GLU A 110 22.99 7.90 16.51
N GLY A 111 22.03 6.98 16.54
CA GLY A 111 20.62 7.27 16.63
C GLY A 111 19.90 7.50 15.29
N ASP A 112 20.61 7.55 14.16
CA ASP A 112 20.00 7.72 12.84
C ASP A 112 18.95 6.64 12.57
N VAL A 113 17.94 6.99 11.77
CA VAL A 113 16.94 6.06 11.24
C VAL A 113 17.27 5.72 9.79
N LEU A 114 17.48 4.43 9.52
CA LEU A 114 17.59 3.90 8.15
C LEU A 114 16.24 3.32 7.74
N PHE A 115 15.63 3.90 6.71
CA PHE A 115 14.38 3.37 6.13
C PHE A 115 14.67 2.62 4.84
N ILE A 116 14.21 1.37 4.76
CA ILE A 116 14.29 0.54 3.55
C ILE A 116 12.87 0.22 3.10
N ASP A 117 12.42 0.86 2.01
CA ASP A 117 11.14 0.50 1.39
C ASP A 117 11.27 -0.78 0.57
N GLU A 118 10.16 -1.53 0.43
CA GLU A 118 10.14 -2.82 -0.27
C GLU A 118 11.30 -3.76 0.18
N ILE A 119 11.54 -3.81 1.50
CA ILE A 119 12.69 -4.56 2.08
C ILE A 119 12.71 -6.05 1.67
N HIS A 120 11.56 -6.64 1.33
CA HIS A 120 11.47 -8.01 0.82
C HIS A 120 12.12 -8.22 -0.56
N ARG A 121 12.51 -7.13 -1.25
CA ARG A 121 13.19 -7.15 -2.55
C ARG A 121 14.68 -6.86 -2.44
N ILE A 122 15.22 -6.79 -1.22
CA ILE A 122 16.66 -6.63 -1.01
C ILE A 122 17.42 -7.83 -1.61
N ALA A 123 18.54 -7.58 -2.27
CA ALA A 123 19.38 -8.65 -2.79
C ALA A 123 20.01 -9.45 -1.64
N ARG A 124 20.11 -10.77 -1.80
CA ARG A 124 20.57 -11.68 -0.75
C ARG A 124 21.95 -11.29 -0.14
N PRO A 125 22.97 -10.87 -0.92
CA PRO A 125 24.25 -10.44 -0.32
C PRO A 125 24.13 -9.20 0.58
N ALA A 126 23.24 -8.27 0.25
CA ALA A 126 22.95 -7.11 1.08
C ALA A 126 22.11 -7.50 2.30
N GLU A 127 21.17 -8.42 2.15
CA GLU A 127 20.36 -8.96 3.26
C GLU A 127 21.24 -9.65 4.31
N GLU A 128 22.18 -10.48 3.90
CA GLU A 128 23.12 -11.18 4.80
C GLU A 128 24.02 -10.18 5.58
N MET A 129 24.46 -9.11 4.93
CA MET A 129 25.20 -8.03 5.59
C MET A 129 24.30 -7.27 6.59
N LEU A 130 23.04 -7.04 6.23
CA LEU A 130 22.08 -6.35 7.11
C LEU A 130 21.85 -7.08 8.44
N TYR A 131 21.92 -8.42 8.44
CA TYR A 131 21.79 -9.21 9.68
C TYR A 131 22.85 -8.84 10.72
N LEU A 132 24.12 -8.74 10.30
CA LEU A 132 25.22 -8.38 11.20
C LEU A 132 25.11 -6.92 11.64
N ALA A 133 24.70 -6.02 10.73
CA ALA A 133 24.50 -4.64 11.08
C ALA A 133 23.39 -4.42 12.11
N MET A 134 22.33 -5.24 12.07
CA MET A 134 21.20 -5.14 13.01
C MET A 134 21.53 -5.72 14.39
N GLU A 135 22.32 -6.78 14.47
CA GLU A 135 22.64 -7.46 15.73
C GLU A 135 23.86 -6.86 16.44
N ASP A 136 24.95 -6.70 15.67
CA ASP A 136 26.29 -6.42 16.23
C ASP A 136 26.75 -4.98 15.94
N PHE A 137 25.98 -4.18 15.18
CA PHE A 137 26.39 -2.87 14.68
C PHE A 137 27.76 -2.95 13.99
N ARG A 138 27.95 -3.98 13.19
CA ARG A 138 29.18 -4.29 12.47
C ARG A 138 28.84 -4.89 11.11
N VAL A 139 29.68 -4.62 10.13
CA VAL A 139 29.64 -5.29 8.82
C VAL A 139 31.01 -5.73 8.39
N ASP A 140 31.10 -6.84 7.68
CA ASP A 140 32.35 -7.35 7.13
C ASP A 140 32.45 -6.97 5.64
N VAL A 141 33.41 -6.12 5.30
CA VAL A 141 33.65 -5.65 3.93
C VAL A 141 34.79 -6.44 3.31
N VAL A 142 34.52 -7.15 2.22
CA VAL A 142 35.56 -7.90 1.48
C VAL A 142 36.28 -6.95 0.54
N VAL A 143 37.59 -6.77 0.77
CA VAL A 143 38.48 -5.96 -0.05
C VAL A 143 39.41 -6.86 -0.84
N GLY A 144 39.49 -6.66 -2.14
CA GLY A 144 40.28 -7.47 -3.06
C GLY A 144 39.46 -8.47 -3.87
N LYS A 145 40.13 -9.24 -4.72
CA LYS A 145 39.52 -10.29 -5.55
C LYS A 145 40.35 -11.59 -5.47
N GLY A 146 39.68 -12.73 -5.59
CA GLY A 146 40.30 -14.06 -5.58
C GLY A 146 40.84 -14.49 -4.23
N PRO A 147 41.79 -15.45 -4.18
CA PRO A 147 42.28 -16.06 -2.94
C PRO A 147 43.00 -15.10 -1.98
N GLY A 148 43.33 -13.88 -2.41
CA GLY A 148 43.96 -12.83 -1.60
C GLY A 148 42.97 -11.79 -1.06
N ALA A 149 41.64 -12.00 -1.22
CA ALA A 149 40.66 -11.10 -0.67
C ALA A 149 40.64 -11.19 0.88
N THR A 150 40.60 -10.04 1.52
CA THR A 150 40.61 -9.92 2.99
C THR A 150 39.27 -9.31 3.44
N SER A 151 38.68 -9.90 4.46
CA SER A 151 37.53 -9.32 5.14
C SER A 151 37.99 -8.31 6.19
N ILE A 152 37.48 -7.09 6.11
CA ILE A 152 37.76 -6.02 7.06
C ILE A 152 36.46 -5.73 7.83
N PRO A 153 36.43 -5.88 9.15
CA PRO A 153 35.28 -5.49 9.95
C PRO A 153 35.19 -3.95 9.99
N LEU A 154 34.00 -3.44 9.70
CA LEU A 154 33.64 -2.03 9.79
C LEU A 154 32.60 -1.86 10.89
N GLU A 155 32.87 -1.05 11.89
CA GLU A 155 31.91 -0.69 12.92
C GLU A 155 30.87 0.29 12.34
N VAL A 156 29.61 0.08 12.69
CA VAL A 156 28.47 0.90 12.32
C VAL A 156 27.92 1.58 13.57
N ALA A 157 27.66 2.87 13.49
CA ALA A 157 27.04 3.59 14.60
C ALA A 157 25.67 2.95 14.93
N PRO A 158 25.29 2.84 16.22
CA PRO A 158 23.97 2.34 16.59
C PRO A 158 22.84 3.11 15.89
N PHE A 159 21.96 2.40 15.21
CA PHE A 159 20.89 2.96 14.39
C PHE A 159 19.59 2.19 14.55
N THR A 160 18.48 2.79 14.14
CA THR A 160 17.19 2.12 14.05
C THR A 160 16.87 1.79 12.59
N LEU A 161 16.73 0.51 12.26
CA LEU A 161 16.20 0.10 10.97
C LEU A 161 14.66 0.17 11.00
N VAL A 162 14.09 0.85 10.03
CA VAL A 162 12.65 0.82 9.72
C VAL A 162 12.48 0.16 8.36
N GLY A 163 12.08 -1.10 8.35
CA GLY A 163 11.76 -1.83 7.13
C GLY A 163 10.29 -1.66 6.74
N ALA A 164 10.00 -1.43 5.48
CA ALA A 164 8.62 -1.43 4.96
C ALA A 164 8.44 -2.54 3.93
N THR A 165 7.30 -3.23 3.98
CA THR A 165 6.97 -4.29 3.04
C THR A 165 5.48 -4.34 2.74
N THR A 166 5.14 -4.64 1.51
CA THR A 166 3.78 -5.02 1.08
C THR A 166 3.53 -6.52 1.23
N ARG A 167 4.60 -7.32 1.33
CA ARG A 167 4.59 -8.79 1.34
C ARG A 167 5.36 -9.34 2.54
N SER A 168 4.76 -9.30 3.74
CA SER A 168 5.42 -9.78 4.97
C SER A 168 5.80 -11.26 4.90
N GLY A 169 5.06 -12.06 4.15
CA GLY A 169 5.36 -13.48 3.92
C GLY A 169 6.57 -13.75 3.02
N ALA A 170 7.03 -12.73 2.26
CA ALA A 170 8.20 -12.85 1.38
C ALA A 170 9.53 -12.57 2.11
N LEU A 171 9.49 -12.04 3.35
CA LEU A 171 10.68 -11.86 4.16
C LEU A 171 11.21 -13.21 4.63
N THR A 172 12.55 -13.34 4.63
CA THR A 172 13.20 -14.50 5.22
C THR A 172 12.97 -14.54 6.74
N GLY A 173 12.91 -15.75 7.32
CA GLY A 173 12.77 -15.90 8.78
C GLY A 173 13.85 -15.11 9.54
N PRO A 174 15.15 -15.29 9.20
CA PRO A 174 16.23 -14.58 9.86
C PRO A 174 16.11 -13.05 9.86
N LEU A 175 15.64 -12.45 8.76
CA LEU A 175 15.43 -11.01 8.72
C LEU A 175 14.25 -10.59 9.60
N ARG A 176 13.15 -11.34 9.55
CA ARG A 176 11.94 -11.01 10.32
C ARG A 176 12.19 -11.05 11.83
N ASP A 177 12.94 -12.07 12.30
CA ASP A 177 13.19 -12.29 13.73
C ASP A 177 14.07 -11.20 14.36
N ARG A 178 14.74 -10.37 13.54
CA ARG A 178 15.56 -9.25 14.01
C ARG A 178 14.77 -7.96 14.23
N PHE A 179 13.51 -7.91 13.82
CA PHE A 179 12.67 -6.78 14.13
C PHE A 179 12.01 -6.96 15.50
N GLY A 180 12.35 -6.09 16.44
CA GLY A 180 11.77 -6.11 17.78
C GLY A 180 10.32 -5.60 17.83
N PHE A 181 9.91 -4.83 16.81
CA PHE A 181 8.54 -4.36 16.70
C PHE A 181 7.99 -4.51 15.26
N VAL A 182 6.81 -5.12 15.13
CA VAL A 182 6.13 -5.31 13.85
C VAL A 182 4.81 -4.54 13.87
N ALA A 183 4.71 -3.52 13.01
CA ALA A 183 3.51 -2.72 12.82
C ALA A 183 2.74 -3.23 11.59
N HIS A 184 1.52 -3.70 11.79
CA HIS A 184 0.61 -4.04 10.70
C HIS A 184 -0.30 -2.84 10.42
N MET A 185 -0.20 -2.30 9.21
CA MET A 185 -1.02 -1.18 8.76
C MET A 185 -2.21 -1.72 7.98
N ASP A 186 -3.41 -1.32 8.43
CA ASP A 186 -4.67 -1.73 7.85
C ASP A 186 -5.23 -0.64 6.93
N PHE A 187 -6.21 -1.02 6.10
CA PHE A 187 -6.96 -0.05 5.32
C PHE A 187 -7.72 0.89 6.24
N TYR A 188 -7.87 2.13 5.78
CA TYR A 188 -8.56 3.18 6.52
C TYR A 188 -10.06 3.07 6.36
N GLU A 189 -10.76 3.37 7.44
CA GLU A 189 -12.21 3.53 7.41
C GLU A 189 -12.61 4.82 6.66
N PRO A 190 -13.81 4.86 6.05
CA PRO A 190 -14.26 6.05 5.32
C PRO A 190 -14.19 7.35 6.14
N GLN A 191 -14.49 7.29 7.44
CA GLN A 191 -14.45 8.46 8.33
C GLN A 191 -13.01 8.95 8.58
N GLU A 192 -12.04 8.05 8.62
CA GLU A 192 -10.63 8.41 8.73
C GLU A 192 -10.14 9.09 7.45
N LEU A 193 -10.53 8.55 6.27
CA LEU A 193 -10.22 9.16 4.97
C LEU A 193 -10.86 10.53 4.80
N GLN A 194 -12.10 10.75 5.28
CA GLN A 194 -12.71 12.07 5.28
C GLN A 194 -11.87 13.07 6.09
N ARG A 195 -11.38 12.68 7.26
CA ARG A 195 -10.49 13.55 8.08
C ARG A 195 -9.18 13.86 7.35
N ILE A 196 -8.60 12.88 6.66
CA ILE A 196 -7.41 13.09 5.83
C ILE A 196 -7.72 14.05 4.69
N LEU A 197 -8.83 13.87 3.99
CA LEU A 197 -9.26 14.74 2.88
C LEU A 197 -9.49 16.17 3.32
N VAL A 198 -10.17 16.39 4.45
CA VAL A 198 -10.37 17.74 5.01
C VAL A 198 -9.04 18.43 5.31
N ARG A 199 -8.10 17.70 5.92
CA ARG A 199 -6.75 18.22 6.17
C ARG A 199 -6.01 18.53 4.86
N SER A 200 -6.04 17.61 3.90
CA SER A 200 -5.36 17.75 2.61
C SER A 200 -5.96 18.91 1.79
N ALA A 201 -7.28 19.04 1.77
CA ALA A 201 -7.98 20.14 1.11
C ALA A 201 -7.59 21.49 1.72
N GLY A 202 -7.49 21.58 3.05
CA GLY A 202 -7.01 22.79 3.73
C GLY A 202 -5.57 23.17 3.34
N ILE A 203 -4.66 22.19 3.22
CA ILE A 203 -3.27 22.43 2.79
C ILE A 203 -3.22 22.87 1.32
N LEU A 204 -4.04 22.28 0.46
CA LEU A 204 -4.11 22.58 -0.97
C LEU A 204 -4.95 23.84 -1.30
N GLY A 205 -5.62 24.42 -0.30
CA GLY A 205 -6.52 25.56 -0.51
C GLY A 205 -7.79 25.23 -1.31
N VAL A 206 -8.26 23.99 -1.24
CA VAL A 206 -9.43 23.49 -1.98
C VAL A 206 -10.69 23.60 -1.11
N PRO A 207 -11.68 24.40 -1.46
CA PRO A 207 -12.99 24.39 -0.79
C PRO A 207 -13.69 23.05 -1.03
N ILE A 208 -14.02 22.35 0.06
CA ILE A 208 -14.71 21.04 0.01
C ILE A 208 -15.80 20.97 1.07
N ASP A 209 -16.99 20.51 0.68
CA ASP A 209 -18.06 20.24 1.64
C ASP A 209 -18.00 18.80 2.20
N ALA A 210 -18.74 18.53 3.26
CA ALA A 210 -18.74 17.23 3.91
C ALA A 210 -19.26 16.11 2.98
N ALA A 211 -20.18 16.42 2.07
CA ALA A 211 -20.77 15.45 1.16
C ALA A 211 -19.82 15.10 0.01
N GLY A 212 -19.08 16.08 -0.51
CA GLY A 212 -18.00 15.87 -1.50
C GLY A 212 -16.84 15.07 -0.90
N CYS A 213 -16.48 15.40 0.34
CA CYS A 213 -15.48 14.66 1.09
C CYS A 213 -15.87 13.18 1.30
N ALA A 214 -17.12 12.91 1.67
CA ALA A 214 -17.64 11.56 1.84
C ALA A 214 -17.67 10.78 0.51
N GLU A 215 -18.02 11.43 -0.59
CA GLU A 215 -18.04 10.81 -1.92
C GLU A 215 -16.63 10.37 -2.36
N ILE A 216 -15.63 11.25 -2.21
CA ILE A 216 -14.23 10.90 -2.53
C ILE A 216 -13.72 9.79 -1.60
N ALA A 217 -13.97 9.89 -0.29
CA ALA A 217 -13.54 8.88 0.68
C ALA A 217 -14.12 7.49 0.37
N GLY A 218 -15.40 7.42 -0.03
CA GLY A 218 -16.08 6.18 -0.38
C GLY A 218 -15.45 5.46 -1.58
N ARG A 219 -14.87 6.21 -2.54
CA ARG A 219 -14.24 5.65 -3.74
C ARG A 219 -12.73 5.47 -3.62
N SER A 220 -12.13 5.82 -2.47
CA SER A 220 -10.68 5.80 -2.25
C SER A 220 -10.11 4.45 -1.82
N ARG A 221 -10.88 3.39 -1.88
CA ARG A 221 -10.44 2.01 -1.59
C ARG A 221 -9.74 1.85 -0.23
N GLY A 222 -10.09 2.66 0.78
CA GLY A 222 -9.43 2.60 2.09
C GLY A 222 -7.98 3.09 2.10
N THR A 223 -7.54 3.85 1.10
CA THR A 223 -6.14 4.21 0.89
C THR A 223 -5.94 5.72 0.84
N PRO A 224 -5.17 6.32 1.78
CA PRO A 224 -4.89 7.76 1.80
C PRO A 224 -4.28 8.33 0.52
N ARG A 225 -3.38 7.59 -0.13
CA ARG A 225 -2.77 8.01 -1.40
C ARG A 225 -3.83 8.18 -2.49
N ILE A 226 -4.71 7.19 -2.64
CA ILE A 226 -5.81 7.25 -3.60
C ILE A 226 -6.75 8.41 -3.26
N ALA A 227 -7.10 8.59 -1.98
CA ALA A 227 -7.94 9.70 -1.54
C ALA A 227 -7.36 11.07 -1.94
N ASN A 228 -6.09 11.29 -1.70
CA ASN A 228 -5.40 12.53 -2.07
C ASN A 228 -5.30 12.70 -3.60
N ARG A 229 -5.09 11.63 -4.36
CA ARG A 229 -5.07 11.68 -5.82
C ARG A 229 -6.44 12.05 -6.37
N LEU A 230 -7.50 11.39 -5.90
CA LEU A 230 -8.87 11.71 -6.31
C LEU A 230 -9.26 13.13 -5.92
N LEU A 231 -8.85 13.63 -4.74
CA LEU A 231 -9.09 15.03 -4.36
C LEU A 231 -8.48 16.01 -5.37
N ARG A 232 -7.26 15.76 -5.84
CA ARG A 232 -6.62 16.61 -6.86
C ARG A 232 -7.39 16.60 -8.18
N ARG A 233 -7.80 15.43 -8.65
CA ARG A 233 -8.57 15.31 -9.90
C ARG A 233 -9.94 15.97 -9.80
N VAL A 234 -10.61 15.83 -8.67
CA VAL A 234 -11.89 16.50 -8.42
C VAL A 234 -11.71 18.02 -8.31
N ARG A 235 -10.64 18.50 -7.67
CA ARG A 235 -10.26 19.92 -7.66
C ARG A 235 -10.10 20.45 -9.07
N ASP A 236 -9.26 19.79 -9.89
CA ASP A 236 -9.00 20.23 -11.28
C ASP A 236 -10.30 20.33 -12.09
N TYR A 237 -11.22 19.39 -11.89
CA TYR A 237 -12.55 19.43 -12.51
C TYR A 237 -13.38 20.60 -11.97
N ALA A 238 -13.41 20.82 -10.65
CA ALA A 238 -14.16 21.88 -10.02
C ALA A 238 -13.70 23.29 -10.48
N GLU A 239 -12.38 23.48 -10.60
CA GLU A 239 -11.78 24.72 -11.08
C GLU A 239 -12.10 25.00 -12.56
N VAL A 240 -12.13 23.95 -13.41
CA VAL A 240 -12.32 24.12 -14.86
C VAL A 240 -13.81 24.17 -15.26
N ARG A 241 -14.66 23.42 -14.58
CA ARG A 241 -16.08 23.25 -14.96
C ARG A 241 -17.08 23.74 -13.93
N GLY A 242 -16.61 24.22 -12.76
CA GLY A 242 -17.45 24.70 -11.66
C GLY A 242 -16.99 26.04 -11.11
N ASP A 243 -17.31 26.27 -9.85
CA ASP A 243 -16.93 27.46 -9.07
C ASP A 243 -15.67 27.25 -8.20
N GLY A 244 -14.97 26.13 -8.40
CA GLY A 244 -13.81 25.73 -7.60
C GLY A 244 -14.18 25.00 -6.30
N THR A 245 -15.45 24.80 -6.00
CA THR A 245 -15.90 24.11 -4.78
C THR A 245 -16.17 22.63 -5.05
N VAL A 246 -15.59 21.77 -4.22
CA VAL A 246 -15.82 20.32 -4.28
C VAL A 246 -17.06 19.96 -3.49
N THR A 247 -18.17 19.80 -4.21
CA THR A 247 -19.44 19.28 -3.67
C THR A 247 -19.60 17.80 -4.02
N LYS A 248 -20.63 17.12 -3.46
CA LYS A 248 -20.95 15.76 -3.84
C LYS A 248 -21.18 15.62 -5.35
N GLN A 249 -21.93 16.54 -5.95
CA GLN A 249 -22.25 16.52 -7.39
C GLN A 249 -20.96 16.69 -8.21
N THR A 250 -20.15 17.70 -7.87
CA THR A 250 -18.87 17.95 -8.55
C THR A 250 -17.95 16.74 -8.47
N ALA A 251 -17.89 16.09 -7.29
CA ALA A 251 -17.07 14.88 -7.10
C ALA A 251 -17.58 13.71 -7.96
N GLN A 252 -18.91 13.50 -8.03
CA GLN A 252 -19.50 12.45 -8.84
C GLN A 252 -19.23 12.65 -10.32
N GLU A 253 -19.44 13.86 -10.83
CA GLU A 253 -19.22 14.20 -12.23
C GLU A 253 -17.73 14.07 -12.60
N ALA A 254 -16.84 14.57 -11.76
CA ALA A 254 -15.41 14.44 -11.96
C ALA A 254 -14.96 12.97 -12.02
N LEU A 255 -15.38 12.15 -11.07
CA LEU A 255 -14.95 10.76 -10.99
C LEU A 255 -15.46 9.90 -12.15
N VAL A 256 -16.60 10.27 -12.76
CA VAL A 256 -17.05 9.67 -14.03
C VAL A 256 -16.08 10.01 -15.17
N VAL A 257 -15.58 11.25 -15.26
CA VAL A 257 -14.60 11.65 -16.28
C VAL A 257 -13.29 10.89 -16.15
N TYR A 258 -12.92 10.53 -14.92
CA TYR A 258 -11.70 9.76 -14.63
C TYR A 258 -11.94 8.24 -14.51
N ASP A 259 -13.05 7.73 -15.05
CA ASP A 259 -13.38 6.31 -15.11
C ASP A 259 -13.46 5.59 -13.76
N VAL A 260 -13.70 6.32 -12.66
CA VAL A 260 -13.88 5.76 -11.31
C VAL A 260 -15.37 5.63 -11.00
N ASP A 261 -15.85 4.41 -10.84
CA ASP A 261 -17.27 4.15 -10.57
C ASP A 261 -17.66 4.38 -9.10
N GLN A 262 -18.94 4.11 -8.77
CA GLN A 262 -19.49 4.38 -7.44
C GLN A 262 -18.84 3.56 -6.30
N LEU A 263 -18.24 2.42 -6.61
CA LEU A 263 -17.52 1.57 -5.65
C LEU A 263 -16.00 1.79 -5.68
N GLY A 264 -15.52 2.70 -6.53
CA GLY A 264 -14.11 2.97 -6.69
C GLY A 264 -13.41 2.00 -7.65
N LEU A 265 -14.14 1.29 -8.52
CA LEU A 265 -13.53 0.48 -9.57
C LEU A 265 -13.13 1.38 -10.74
N ASP A 266 -11.94 1.12 -11.27
CA ASP A 266 -11.46 1.76 -12.49
C ASP A 266 -11.78 0.93 -13.75
N ARG A 267 -11.26 1.37 -14.89
CA ARG A 267 -11.42 0.69 -16.18
C ARG A 267 -10.89 -0.74 -16.13
N LEU A 268 -9.72 -0.95 -15.52
CA LEU A 268 -9.06 -2.25 -15.48
C LEU A 268 -9.81 -3.25 -14.56
N ASP A 269 -10.24 -2.81 -13.38
CA ASP A 269 -11.05 -3.66 -12.50
C ASP A 269 -12.33 -4.14 -13.19
N ARG A 270 -13.04 -3.20 -13.87
CA ARG A 270 -14.26 -3.54 -14.61
C ARG A 270 -13.97 -4.47 -15.78
N ALA A 271 -12.83 -4.30 -16.47
CA ALA A 271 -12.41 -5.21 -17.55
C ALA A 271 -12.14 -6.62 -17.01
N VAL A 272 -11.41 -6.73 -15.88
CA VAL A 272 -11.14 -8.01 -15.22
C VAL A 272 -12.44 -8.71 -14.79
N LEU A 273 -13.36 -8.01 -14.15
CA LEU A 273 -14.65 -8.56 -13.77
C LEU A 273 -15.49 -8.95 -14.99
N SER A 274 -15.50 -8.13 -16.03
CA SER A 274 -16.23 -8.41 -17.27
C SER A 274 -15.66 -9.63 -17.99
N ALA A 275 -14.34 -9.76 -18.09
CA ALA A 275 -13.70 -10.94 -18.67
C ALA A 275 -14.02 -12.20 -17.86
N LEU A 276 -13.87 -12.14 -16.53
CA LEU A 276 -14.15 -13.26 -15.64
C LEU A 276 -15.60 -13.74 -15.76
N ILE A 277 -16.56 -12.84 -15.86
CA ILE A 277 -17.98 -13.16 -15.93
C ILE A 277 -18.44 -13.50 -17.35
N ARG A 278 -18.17 -12.64 -18.33
CA ARG A 278 -18.73 -12.77 -19.68
C ARG A 278 -17.98 -13.77 -20.54
N SER A 279 -16.64 -13.80 -20.43
CA SER A 279 -15.81 -14.71 -21.24
C SER A 279 -15.63 -16.07 -20.59
N PHE A 280 -15.63 -16.14 -19.25
CA PHE A 280 -15.32 -17.37 -18.53
C PHE A 280 -16.44 -17.85 -17.60
N GLY A 281 -17.66 -17.30 -17.73
CA GLY A 281 -18.85 -17.77 -17.00
C GLY A 281 -18.75 -17.64 -15.48
N GLY A 282 -17.91 -16.74 -14.96
CA GLY A 282 -17.67 -16.54 -13.53
C GLY A 282 -16.48 -17.33 -12.97
N GLY A 283 -15.79 -18.12 -13.79
CA GLY A 283 -14.59 -18.88 -13.40
C GLY A 283 -14.88 -20.33 -12.95
N PRO A 284 -13.86 -21.04 -12.41
CA PRO A 284 -12.51 -20.56 -12.00
C PRO A 284 -11.54 -20.33 -13.17
N VAL A 285 -10.77 -19.25 -13.12
CA VAL A 285 -9.80 -18.84 -14.15
C VAL A 285 -8.44 -18.51 -13.53
N GLY A 286 -7.36 -18.95 -14.18
CA GLY A 286 -5.99 -18.59 -13.79
C GLY A 286 -5.67 -17.12 -14.07
N VAL A 287 -4.80 -16.51 -13.25
CA VAL A 287 -4.43 -15.09 -13.42
C VAL A 287 -3.84 -14.79 -14.79
N SER A 288 -2.97 -15.66 -15.31
CA SER A 288 -2.36 -15.48 -16.63
C SER A 288 -3.41 -15.47 -17.77
N THR A 289 -4.47 -16.28 -17.65
CA THR A 289 -5.56 -16.30 -18.63
C THR A 289 -6.39 -15.01 -18.56
N LEU A 290 -6.67 -14.52 -17.33
CA LEU A 290 -7.36 -13.23 -17.14
C LEU A 290 -6.54 -12.06 -17.67
N ALA A 291 -5.23 -12.04 -17.37
CA ALA A 291 -4.31 -11.00 -17.84
C ALA A 291 -4.30 -10.90 -19.36
N VAL A 292 -4.15 -12.03 -20.05
CA VAL A 292 -4.25 -12.08 -21.53
C VAL A 292 -5.61 -11.58 -22.03
N ALA A 293 -6.69 -11.92 -21.35
CA ALA A 293 -8.04 -11.52 -21.77
C ALA A 293 -8.29 -10.00 -21.63
N VAL A 294 -7.59 -9.32 -20.72
CA VAL A 294 -7.71 -7.88 -20.52
C VAL A 294 -6.54 -7.07 -21.14
N GLY A 295 -5.54 -7.75 -21.72
CA GLY A 295 -4.39 -7.14 -22.37
C GLY A 295 -3.33 -6.62 -21.40
N GLU A 296 -3.21 -7.27 -20.21
CA GLU A 296 -2.32 -6.85 -19.13
C GLU A 296 -1.31 -7.94 -18.75
N GLU A 297 -0.29 -7.56 -17.98
CA GLU A 297 0.62 -8.51 -17.37
C GLU A 297 -0.04 -9.21 -16.17
N PRO A 298 0.26 -10.52 -15.93
CA PRO A 298 -0.27 -11.24 -14.77
C PRO A 298 0.02 -10.58 -13.42
N SER A 299 1.19 -9.96 -13.27
CA SER A 299 1.59 -9.21 -12.07
C SER A 299 0.69 -8.00 -11.84
N THR A 300 0.32 -7.26 -12.87
CA THR A 300 -0.61 -6.12 -12.79
C THR A 300 -1.97 -6.55 -12.26
N VAL A 301 -2.54 -7.61 -12.82
CA VAL A 301 -3.82 -8.13 -12.35
C VAL A 301 -3.72 -8.61 -10.89
N GLU A 302 -2.64 -9.29 -10.51
CA GLU A 302 -2.47 -9.89 -9.19
C GLU A 302 -2.14 -8.86 -8.10
N GLU A 303 -1.39 -7.82 -8.43
CA GLU A 303 -0.88 -6.85 -7.44
C GLU A 303 -1.71 -5.58 -7.36
N VAL A 304 -2.32 -5.15 -8.46
CA VAL A 304 -3.09 -3.89 -8.53
C VAL A 304 -4.59 -4.12 -8.39
N CYS A 305 -5.18 -5.00 -9.22
CA CYS A 305 -6.64 -5.18 -9.26
C CYS A 305 -7.16 -6.14 -8.20
N GLU A 306 -6.58 -7.33 -8.14
CA GLU A 306 -7.11 -8.44 -7.35
C GLU A 306 -7.22 -8.14 -5.85
N PRO A 307 -6.26 -7.47 -5.19
CA PRO A 307 -6.35 -7.19 -3.76
C PRO A 307 -7.59 -6.35 -3.39
N PHE A 308 -7.95 -5.39 -4.24
CA PHE A 308 -9.14 -4.61 -4.04
C PHE A 308 -10.41 -5.41 -4.35
N LEU A 309 -10.47 -6.11 -5.47
CA LEU A 309 -11.63 -6.90 -5.86
C LEU A 309 -11.96 -8.03 -4.88
N VAL A 310 -10.93 -8.67 -4.30
CA VAL A 310 -11.10 -9.68 -3.24
C VAL A 310 -11.63 -9.03 -1.97
N ARG A 311 -11.07 -7.92 -1.54
CA ARG A 311 -11.53 -7.20 -0.35
C ARG A 311 -12.96 -6.66 -0.52
N ALA A 312 -13.30 -6.16 -1.70
CA ALA A 312 -14.65 -5.73 -2.04
C ALA A 312 -15.65 -6.90 -2.15
N GLY A 313 -15.19 -8.12 -1.95
CA GLY A 313 -16.01 -9.33 -2.04
C GLY A 313 -16.50 -9.65 -3.45
N MET A 314 -15.86 -9.11 -4.50
CA MET A 314 -16.25 -9.34 -5.90
C MET A 314 -15.55 -10.55 -6.51
N VAL A 315 -14.33 -10.85 -6.08
CA VAL A 315 -13.53 -11.98 -6.55
C VAL A 315 -13.15 -12.87 -5.37
N ALA A 316 -13.23 -14.18 -5.54
CA ALA A 316 -12.70 -15.15 -4.60
C ALA A 316 -11.50 -15.89 -5.23
N ARG A 317 -10.43 -16.08 -4.43
CA ARG A 317 -9.29 -16.92 -4.78
C ARG A 317 -9.59 -18.38 -4.40
N THR A 318 -9.44 -19.29 -5.34
CA THR A 318 -9.56 -20.73 -5.10
C THR A 318 -8.30 -21.45 -5.60
N PRO A 319 -8.03 -22.69 -5.19
CA PRO A 319 -6.93 -23.49 -5.73
C PRO A 319 -6.98 -23.69 -7.26
N ARG A 320 -8.17 -23.55 -7.86
CA ARG A 320 -8.37 -23.69 -9.32
C ARG A 320 -8.25 -22.36 -10.07
N GLY A 321 -8.23 -21.24 -9.37
CA GLY A 321 -8.20 -19.90 -9.96
C GLY A 321 -9.18 -18.92 -9.32
N ARG A 322 -9.42 -17.82 -10.01
CA ARG A 322 -10.28 -16.72 -9.59
C ARG A 322 -11.73 -16.99 -9.98
N VAL A 323 -12.64 -16.69 -9.07
CA VAL A 323 -14.08 -16.89 -9.26
C VAL A 323 -14.81 -15.59 -8.93
N ALA A 324 -15.76 -15.19 -9.78
CA ALA A 324 -16.63 -14.06 -9.52
C ALA A 324 -17.68 -14.42 -8.47
N THR A 325 -17.90 -13.53 -7.52
CA THR A 325 -18.96 -13.67 -6.51
C THR A 325 -20.30 -13.11 -7.02
N ALA A 326 -21.38 -13.34 -6.30
CA ALA A 326 -22.68 -12.74 -6.62
C ALA A 326 -22.62 -11.20 -6.69
N ALA A 327 -21.80 -10.57 -5.83
CA ALA A 327 -21.60 -9.12 -5.83
C ALA A 327 -20.99 -8.61 -7.16
N ALA A 328 -20.05 -9.35 -7.75
CA ALA A 328 -19.48 -8.98 -9.05
C ALA A 328 -20.52 -9.04 -10.18
N TRP A 329 -21.37 -10.07 -10.20
CA TRP A 329 -22.46 -10.19 -11.16
C TRP A 329 -23.44 -9.04 -11.04
N GLN A 330 -23.88 -8.73 -9.82
CA GLN A 330 -24.82 -7.63 -9.53
C GLN A 330 -24.21 -6.27 -9.93
N HIS A 331 -22.93 -6.06 -9.66
CA HIS A 331 -22.22 -4.83 -10.02
C HIS A 331 -22.21 -4.58 -11.54
N LEU A 332 -22.08 -5.64 -12.34
CA LEU A 332 -22.19 -5.57 -13.80
C LEU A 332 -23.64 -5.56 -14.32
N GLY A 333 -24.64 -5.50 -13.43
CA GLY A 333 -26.06 -5.57 -13.80
C GLY A 333 -26.51 -6.92 -14.33
N LEU A 334 -25.82 -8.00 -13.97
CA LEU A 334 -26.09 -9.36 -14.41
C LEU A 334 -26.65 -10.22 -13.28
N VAL A 335 -27.47 -11.20 -13.61
CA VAL A 335 -28.00 -12.16 -12.63
C VAL A 335 -26.98 -13.26 -12.39
N PRO A 336 -26.57 -13.52 -11.13
CA PRO A 336 -25.64 -14.59 -10.83
C PRO A 336 -26.29 -15.96 -11.14
N PRO A 337 -25.51 -16.95 -11.61
CA PRO A 337 -26.01 -18.31 -11.81
C PRO A 337 -26.54 -18.91 -10.50
N PRO A 338 -27.65 -19.70 -10.53
CA PRO A 338 -28.26 -20.30 -9.33
C PRO A 338 -27.30 -21.25 -8.58
N ASP A 339 -26.33 -21.83 -9.27
CA ASP A 339 -25.34 -22.77 -8.74
C ASP A 339 -23.96 -22.10 -8.57
N LEU A 340 -23.91 -20.84 -8.18
CA LEU A 340 -22.63 -20.13 -8.00
C LEU A 340 -21.81 -20.81 -6.90
N ALA A 341 -20.84 -21.65 -7.29
CA ALA A 341 -19.97 -22.37 -6.37
C ALA A 341 -18.74 -21.51 -6.00
N ILE A 342 -18.69 -20.99 -4.79
CA ILE A 342 -17.50 -20.38 -4.23
C ILE A 342 -16.72 -21.45 -3.47
N GLY A 343 -15.54 -21.84 -3.95
CA GLY A 343 -14.61 -22.72 -3.24
C GLY A 343 -15.12 -24.14 -2.98
N GLY A 344 -16.03 -24.68 -3.83
CA GLY A 344 -16.60 -26.03 -3.66
C GLY A 344 -17.78 -26.09 -2.68
N ILE A 345 -18.23 -24.96 -2.13
CA ILE A 345 -19.46 -24.83 -1.34
C ILE A 345 -20.53 -24.21 -2.25
N SER A 346 -21.52 -24.99 -2.62
CA SER A 346 -22.72 -24.48 -3.31
C SER A 346 -23.49 -23.59 -2.35
N VAL A 347 -23.41 -22.27 -2.53
CA VAL A 347 -24.29 -21.35 -1.82
C VAL A 347 -25.63 -21.34 -2.56
N ARG A 348 -26.54 -22.21 -2.13
CA ARG A 348 -27.94 -22.11 -2.56
C ARG A 348 -28.48 -20.80 -2.01
N THR A 349 -28.86 -19.88 -2.86
CA THR A 349 -29.66 -18.73 -2.49
C THR A 349 -31.00 -19.24 -1.94
N ASN A 350 -31.21 -19.07 -0.65
CA ASN A 350 -32.37 -19.56 0.06
C ASN A 350 -33.59 -18.66 -0.20
N GLU A 351 -34.16 -18.74 -1.41
CA GLU A 351 -35.52 -18.18 -1.70
C GLU A 351 -36.66 -19.12 -1.35
N ALA A 352 -36.38 -20.29 -0.72
CA ALA A 352 -37.37 -21.31 -0.44
C ALA A 352 -37.72 -21.49 1.06
N GLN A 353 -37.53 -20.47 1.90
CA GLN A 353 -37.93 -20.55 3.32
C GLN A 353 -38.93 -19.50 3.76
N GLN A 354 -39.83 -19.04 2.90
CA GLN A 354 -40.99 -18.24 3.32
C GLN A 354 -42.35 -18.99 3.21
N GLY A 355 -42.39 -20.29 3.27
CA GLY A 355 -43.63 -21.06 3.08
C GLY A 355 -43.83 -22.22 4.04
N LEU A 356 -43.41 -22.13 5.31
CA LEU A 356 -43.59 -23.26 6.24
C LEU A 356 -43.94 -22.83 7.67
N PHE A 357 -44.69 -21.72 7.83
CA PHE A 357 -45.46 -21.40 9.05
C PHE A 357 -46.71 -20.61 8.63
N GLU A 358 -47.68 -21.31 8.04
CA GLU A 358 -49.10 -21.07 8.17
C GLU A 358 -49.76 -22.36 8.66
#